data_1bd1fa458fefb2f96b1a24277354983a
#
_entry.id   1bd1fa458fefb2f96b1a24277354983a
#
_cell.length_a   1.000
_cell.length_b   1.000
_cell.length_c   1.000
_cell.angle_alpha   90.00
_cell.angle_beta   90.00
_cell.angle_gamma   90.00
#
_symmetry.space_group_name_H-M   'P 1'
#
loop_
_entity.id
_entity.type
_entity.pdbx_description
1 polymer ?
#
loop_
_entity_poly.entity_id
_entity_poly.type
_entity_poly.pdbx_seq_one_letter_code
_entity_poly.pdbx_strand_id
1 'polypeptide(L)'
;MMFKQPQLQIGRDYTPLPTTAATSLTVDDENEGCLRFFIRKDPFGEVSRYLHNIDVGADIELRGPKIECAIPRETEEILFIAGGTGIAPALQAGYSLLNRTNAECRPRIHILWANRLKDDCAGGHSDSLKPQPRQGWFSGWFGSSKSHETTPGNAVDVRTEDTSLIVRELEALKSQYPGQVTVDYYLDEENTFIKKEDIRSAIAPASTRDSRKSKLILVSGPEGFISYMAGPKLWAQGQELQGPLKGVIKELDLKEWGVWKL
;
A
#
# COMPACT_ATOMS: atom_id res chain seq x y z
N MET A 1 2.58 16.47 0.10
CA MET A 1 2.21 17.69 0.87
C MET A 1 3.00 17.68 2.17
N MET A 2 3.62 18.81 2.50
CA MET A 2 4.39 18.95 3.75
C MET A 2 3.52 19.59 4.82
N PHE A 3 3.38 18.93 5.96
CA PHE A 3 2.76 19.47 7.17
C PHE A 3 3.83 20.04 8.08
N LYS A 4 3.59 21.19 8.66
CA LYS A 4 4.54 21.87 9.53
C LYS A 4 4.04 21.88 10.97
N GLN A 5 4.93 21.50 11.89
CA GLN A 5 4.74 21.74 13.31
C GLN A 5 5.28 23.16 13.62
N PRO A 6 4.40 24.12 13.98
CA PRO A 6 4.77 25.53 13.98
C PRO A 6 5.78 25.92 15.07
N GLN A 7 5.76 25.29 16.24
CA GLN A 7 6.64 25.63 17.37
C GLN A 7 8.08 25.15 17.13
N LEU A 8 8.25 23.94 16.60
CA LEU A 8 9.57 23.37 16.34
C LEU A 8 10.10 23.68 14.94
N GLN A 9 9.28 24.27 14.07
CA GLN A 9 9.60 24.57 12.67
C GLN A 9 10.02 23.33 11.87
N ILE A 10 9.49 22.15 12.25
CA ILE A 10 9.77 20.87 11.61
C ILE A 10 8.62 20.56 10.63
N GLY A 11 8.98 20.11 9.42
CA GLY A 11 8.05 19.65 8.40
C GLY A 11 8.19 18.13 8.14
N ARG A 12 7.07 17.49 7.80
CA ARG A 12 7.03 16.11 7.29
C ARG A 12 6.11 16.02 6.11
N ASP A 13 6.54 15.27 5.11
CA ASP A 13 5.73 15.00 3.93
C ASP A 13 4.75 13.86 4.19
N TYR A 14 3.49 14.09 3.80
CA TYR A 14 2.42 13.08 3.79
C TYR A 14 1.72 13.10 2.44
N THR A 15 1.34 11.92 1.99
CA THR A 15 0.65 11.75 0.71
C THR A 15 -0.85 11.89 0.90
N PRO A 16 -1.53 12.81 0.20
CA PRO A 16 -2.98 12.87 0.23
C PRO A 16 -3.58 11.59 -0.36
N LEU A 17 -4.64 11.10 0.26
CA LEU A 17 -5.42 9.98 -0.28
C LEU A 17 -6.24 10.45 -1.48
N PRO A 18 -6.38 9.61 -2.52
CA PRO A 18 -7.26 9.92 -3.63
C PRO A 18 -8.73 9.96 -3.18
N THR A 19 -9.55 10.69 -3.92
CA THR A 19 -11.02 10.62 -3.76
C THR A 19 -11.49 9.30 -4.38
N THR A 20 -12.12 8.45 -3.58
CA THR A 20 -12.56 7.12 -3.99
C THR A 20 -14.09 7.03 -4.02
N ALA A 21 -14.61 5.99 -4.66
CA ALA A 21 -16.05 5.69 -4.59
C ALA A 21 -16.52 5.44 -3.13
N ALA A 22 -15.65 4.83 -2.29
CA ALA A 22 -15.94 4.65 -0.87
C ALA A 22 -16.11 5.99 -0.13
N THR A 23 -15.36 7.02 -0.54
CA THR A 23 -15.44 8.36 0.03
C THR A 23 -16.65 9.13 -0.49
N SER A 24 -16.97 8.95 -1.77
CA SER A 24 -18.08 9.67 -2.41
C SER A 24 -19.45 9.35 -1.78
N LEU A 25 -19.58 8.18 -1.14
CA LEU A 25 -20.81 7.77 -0.45
C LEU A 25 -20.97 8.38 0.96
N THR A 26 -19.90 8.95 1.53
CA THR A 26 -19.89 9.51 2.90
C THR A 26 -19.69 11.02 2.92
N VAL A 27 -19.49 11.64 1.76
CA VAL A 27 -19.25 13.08 1.63
C VAL A 27 -20.56 13.74 1.25
N ASP A 28 -21.20 14.37 2.21
CA ASP A 28 -22.21 15.39 1.96
C ASP A 28 -21.56 16.51 1.12
N ASP A 29 -22.33 17.20 0.28
CA ASP A 29 -21.87 18.28 -0.63
C ASP A 29 -21.03 19.39 0.04
N GLU A 30 -20.97 19.42 1.37
CA GLU A 30 -20.18 20.38 2.17
C GLU A 30 -18.66 20.13 2.17
N ASN A 31 -18.19 18.98 1.67
CA ASN A 31 -16.76 18.59 1.68
C ASN A 31 -16.04 18.80 0.34
N GLU A 32 -16.58 19.56 -0.57
CA GLU A 32 -15.92 19.94 -1.81
C GLU A 32 -14.62 20.72 -1.48
N GLY A 33 -13.48 20.16 -1.87
CA GLY A 33 -12.14 20.75 -1.59
C GLY A 33 -11.39 20.15 -0.40
N CYS A 34 -11.94 19.15 0.29
CA CYS A 34 -11.26 18.50 1.41
C CYS A 34 -10.12 17.57 0.94
N LEU A 35 -8.99 17.65 1.63
CA LEU A 35 -7.88 16.69 1.47
C LEU A 35 -7.87 15.71 2.63
N ARG A 36 -7.69 14.42 2.33
CA ARG A 36 -7.60 13.36 3.33
C ARG A 36 -6.19 12.80 3.37
N PHE A 37 -5.74 12.44 4.57
CA PHE A 37 -4.42 11.87 4.79
C PHE A 37 -4.48 10.69 5.75
N PHE A 38 -3.65 9.68 5.50
CA PHE A 38 -3.44 8.57 6.41
C PHE A 38 -2.17 8.82 7.22
N ILE A 39 -2.34 9.23 8.48
CA ILE A 39 -1.23 9.59 9.37
C ILE A 39 -1.30 8.73 10.62
N ARG A 40 -0.33 7.82 10.79
CA ARG A 40 -0.18 7.04 12.01
C ARG A 40 0.56 7.86 13.07
N LYS A 41 0.09 7.82 14.31
CA LYS A 41 0.77 8.46 15.44
C LYS A 41 2.07 7.72 15.73
N ASP A 42 3.20 8.38 15.51
CA ASP A 42 4.51 7.90 15.92
C ASP A 42 4.80 8.43 17.34
N PRO A 43 5.13 7.57 18.33
CA PRO A 43 5.43 7.98 19.69
C PRO A 43 6.58 9.00 19.78
N PHE A 44 7.51 8.96 18.83
CA PHE A 44 8.68 9.85 18.75
C PHE A 44 8.59 10.90 17.64
N GLY A 45 7.52 10.86 16.83
CA GLY A 45 7.34 11.77 15.71
C GLY A 45 6.71 13.10 16.14
N GLU A 46 7.42 14.21 15.99
CA GLU A 46 6.98 15.55 16.40
C GLU A 46 5.74 16.00 15.62
N VAL A 47 5.74 15.83 14.30
CA VAL A 47 4.63 16.28 13.44
C VAL A 47 3.41 15.39 13.59
N SER A 48 3.59 14.05 13.58
CA SER A 48 2.46 13.14 13.74
C SER A 48 1.76 13.28 15.10
N ARG A 49 2.54 13.45 16.18
CA ARG A 49 1.99 13.73 17.53
C ARG A 49 1.25 15.05 17.57
N TYR A 50 1.80 16.10 16.96
CA TYR A 50 1.13 17.39 16.85
C TYR A 50 -0.23 17.24 16.16
N LEU A 51 -0.27 16.61 14.98
CA LEU A 51 -1.50 16.41 14.20
C LEU A 51 -2.56 15.57 14.94
N HIS A 52 -2.15 14.61 15.76
CA HIS A 52 -3.07 13.81 16.58
C HIS A 52 -3.55 14.50 17.86
N ASN A 53 -2.97 15.62 18.24
CA ASN A 53 -3.29 16.34 19.49
C ASN A 53 -3.93 17.71 19.25
N ILE A 54 -4.04 18.19 18.02
CA ILE A 54 -4.76 19.43 17.71
C ILE A 54 -6.26 19.19 17.76
N ASP A 55 -7.00 20.23 18.09
CA ASP A 55 -8.46 20.20 18.11
C ASP A 55 -9.04 20.17 16.69
N VAL A 56 -10.23 19.58 16.54
CA VAL A 56 -10.98 19.65 15.29
C VAL A 56 -11.33 21.09 14.97
N GLY A 57 -11.07 21.52 13.74
CA GLY A 57 -11.27 22.91 13.29
C GLY A 57 -10.05 23.81 13.48
N ALA A 58 -8.94 23.29 14.04
CA ALA A 58 -7.70 24.05 14.13
C ALA A 58 -7.02 24.24 12.76
N ASP A 59 -6.41 25.41 12.57
CA ASP A 59 -5.66 25.70 11.35
C ASP A 59 -4.36 24.89 11.28
N ILE A 60 -4.04 24.38 10.08
CA ILE A 60 -2.83 23.60 9.81
C ILE A 60 -2.05 24.26 8.67
N GLU A 61 -0.74 24.49 8.88
CA GLU A 61 0.14 24.99 7.83
C GLU A 61 0.56 23.84 6.90
N LEU A 62 0.20 23.95 5.60
CA LEU A 62 0.55 23.03 4.54
C LEU A 62 1.40 23.69 3.47
N ARG A 63 2.35 22.95 2.89
CA ARG A 63 3.11 23.32 1.70
C ARG A 63 2.98 22.27 0.62
N GLY A 64 2.92 22.71 -0.61
CA GLY A 64 2.84 21.83 -1.78
C GLY A 64 1.68 22.17 -2.70
N PRO A 65 1.30 21.28 -3.61
CA PRO A 65 1.79 19.89 -3.76
C PRO A 65 3.22 19.80 -4.30
N LYS A 66 3.94 18.74 -3.90
CA LYS A 66 5.23 18.34 -4.49
C LYS A 66 5.03 16.98 -5.18
N ILE A 67 5.43 16.88 -6.43
CA ILE A 67 5.41 15.61 -7.18
C ILE A 67 6.75 14.91 -6.91
N GLU A 68 6.70 13.75 -6.28
CA GLU A 68 7.90 12.93 -6.00
C GLU A 68 8.21 11.95 -7.13
N CYS A 69 7.20 11.38 -7.73
CA CYS A 69 7.34 10.46 -8.86
C CYS A 69 6.24 10.74 -9.90
N ALA A 70 6.65 11.07 -11.11
CA ALA A 70 5.75 11.12 -12.25
C ALA A 70 5.71 9.73 -12.91
N ILE A 71 4.58 9.04 -12.81
CA ILE A 71 4.41 7.73 -13.45
C ILE A 71 4.28 7.95 -14.97
N PRO A 72 5.20 7.43 -15.80
CA PRO A 72 5.16 7.58 -17.27
C PRO A 72 3.83 7.09 -17.84
N ARG A 73 3.38 7.72 -18.93
CA ARG A 73 2.07 7.39 -19.54
C ARG A 73 2.03 5.96 -20.10
N GLU A 74 3.16 5.47 -20.57
CA GLU A 74 3.37 4.12 -21.11
C GLU A 74 3.49 3.02 -20.04
N THR A 75 3.44 3.39 -18.75
CA THR A 75 3.50 2.40 -17.67
C THR A 75 2.24 1.55 -17.64
N GLU A 76 2.41 0.24 -17.75
CA GLU A 76 1.33 -0.74 -17.73
C GLU A 76 1.33 -1.61 -16.48
N GLU A 77 2.45 -1.69 -15.81
CA GLU A 77 2.59 -2.55 -14.64
C GLU A 77 3.37 -1.84 -13.54
N ILE A 78 2.77 -1.82 -12.35
CA ILE A 78 3.41 -1.33 -11.14
C ILE A 78 3.44 -2.46 -10.11
N LEU A 79 4.63 -2.78 -9.61
CA LEU A 79 4.80 -3.46 -8.34
C LEU A 79 5.04 -2.40 -7.27
N PHE A 80 4.14 -2.28 -6.31
CA PHE A 80 4.28 -1.33 -5.21
C PHE A 80 4.63 -2.07 -3.92
N ILE A 81 5.78 -1.75 -3.33
CA ILE A 81 6.25 -2.33 -2.06
C ILE A 81 6.08 -1.27 -0.98
N ALA A 82 5.08 -1.46 -0.12
CA ALA A 82 4.68 -0.51 0.90
C ALA A 82 5.02 -1.00 2.31
N GLY A 83 5.59 -0.13 3.14
CA GLY A 83 5.79 -0.33 4.57
C GLY A 83 4.92 0.62 5.39
N GLY A 84 4.00 0.09 6.22
CA GLY A 84 3.13 0.89 7.07
C GLY A 84 2.35 1.96 6.32
N THR A 85 2.53 3.24 6.69
CA THR A 85 1.86 4.39 6.03
C THR A 85 2.29 4.63 4.58
N GLY A 86 3.33 3.95 4.10
CA GLY A 86 3.72 3.92 2.68
C GLY A 86 2.63 3.37 1.75
N ILE A 87 1.53 2.87 2.28
CA ILE A 87 0.34 2.47 1.52
C ILE A 87 -0.40 3.67 0.90
N ALA A 88 -0.31 4.87 1.48
CA ALA A 88 -0.97 6.05 0.93
C ALA A 88 -0.46 6.43 -0.47
N PRO A 89 0.87 6.49 -0.74
CA PRO A 89 1.38 6.60 -2.10
C PRO A 89 0.97 5.45 -3.04
N ALA A 90 0.78 4.22 -2.51
CA ALA A 90 0.33 3.10 -3.33
C ALA A 90 -1.09 3.32 -3.87
N LEU A 91 -2.00 3.82 -3.03
CA LEU A 91 -3.35 4.20 -3.45
C LEU A 91 -3.31 5.30 -4.51
N GLN A 92 -2.49 6.35 -4.33
CA GLN A 92 -2.33 7.39 -5.35
C GLN A 92 -1.78 6.83 -6.67
N ALA A 93 -0.76 5.99 -6.60
CA ALA A 93 -0.17 5.35 -7.78
C ALA A 93 -1.20 4.48 -8.52
N GLY A 94 -1.98 3.69 -7.77
CA GLY A 94 -3.06 2.87 -8.30
C GLY A 94 -4.10 3.70 -9.06
N TYR A 95 -4.66 4.71 -8.42
CA TYR A 95 -5.61 5.60 -9.08
C TYR A 95 -5.02 6.33 -10.28
N SER A 96 -3.79 6.86 -10.17
CA SER A 96 -3.10 7.53 -11.26
C SER A 96 -2.84 6.62 -12.45
N LEU A 97 -2.56 5.35 -12.21
CA LEU A 97 -2.33 4.35 -13.25
C LEU A 97 -3.63 3.91 -13.92
N LEU A 98 -4.64 3.55 -13.09
CA LEU A 98 -5.85 2.85 -13.53
C LEU A 98 -6.91 3.79 -14.12
N ASN A 99 -6.92 5.06 -13.69
CA ASN A 99 -7.86 6.07 -14.22
C ASN A 99 -7.46 6.60 -15.62
N ARG A 100 -6.45 6.02 -16.26
CA ARG A 100 -6.05 6.38 -17.62
C ARG A 100 -7.02 5.79 -18.62
N THR A 101 -7.70 6.65 -19.37
CA THR A 101 -8.66 6.26 -20.41
C THR A 101 -7.95 5.80 -21.71
N ASN A 102 -7.28 4.64 -21.65
CA ASN A 102 -6.80 3.97 -22.86
C ASN A 102 -7.51 2.63 -22.99
N ALA A 103 -8.48 2.53 -23.88
CA ALA A 103 -9.29 1.32 -24.10
C ALA A 103 -8.46 0.08 -24.50
N GLU A 104 -7.26 0.28 -25.06
CA GLU A 104 -6.40 -0.80 -25.54
C GLU A 104 -5.48 -1.40 -24.47
N CYS A 105 -5.28 -0.71 -23.36
CA CYS A 105 -4.36 -1.10 -22.31
C CYS A 105 -5.10 -1.30 -20.99
N ARG A 106 -4.91 -2.47 -20.35
CA ARG A 106 -5.38 -2.74 -18.99
C ARG A 106 -4.18 -2.73 -18.06
N PRO A 107 -3.78 -1.56 -17.54
CA PRO A 107 -2.68 -1.49 -16.60
C PRO A 107 -3.01 -2.23 -15.30
N ARG A 108 -1.98 -2.67 -14.60
CA ARG A 108 -2.12 -3.42 -13.35
C ARG A 108 -1.21 -2.87 -12.26
N ILE A 109 -1.67 -2.96 -11.04
CA ILE A 109 -0.86 -2.71 -9.86
C ILE A 109 -0.95 -3.89 -8.91
N HIS A 110 0.22 -4.37 -8.47
CA HIS A 110 0.34 -5.34 -7.40
C HIS A 110 0.98 -4.65 -6.19
N ILE A 111 0.32 -4.70 -5.05
CA ILE A 111 0.75 -4.04 -3.82
C ILE A 111 1.19 -5.12 -2.82
N LEU A 112 2.44 -5.09 -2.40
CA LEU A 112 2.96 -5.87 -1.27
C LEU A 112 3.02 -4.94 -0.06
N TRP A 113 2.14 -5.14 0.92
CA TRP A 113 2.01 -4.23 2.05
C TRP A 113 2.44 -4.87 3.37
N ALA A 114 3.57 -4.41 3.92
CA ALA A 114 4.13 -4.85 5.18
C ALA A 114 3.68 -3.94 6.33
N ASN A 115 3.20 -4.55 7.40
CA ASN A 115 2.77 -3.90 8.64
C ASN A 115 3.39 -4.59 9.86
N ARG A 116 3.47 -3.88 10.97
CA ARG A 116 3.93 -4.46 12.24
C ARG A 116 2.82 -5.25 12.90
N LEU A 117 1.63 -4.66 12.98
CA LEU A 117 0.48 -5.18 13.70
C LEU A 117 -0.67 -5.46 12.73
N LYS A 118 -1.48 -6.45 13.07
CA LYS A 118 -2.69 -6.78 12.32
C LYS A 118 -3.73 -5.66 12.33
N ASP A 119 -3.79 -4.91 13.42
CA ASP A 119 -4.69 -3.76 13.58
C ASP A 119 -4.40 -2.66 12.54
N ASP A 120 -3.14 -2.53 12.08
CA ASP A 120 -2.77 -1.58 11.02
C ASP A 120 -3.50 -1.85 9.69
N CYS A 121 -3.88 -3.13 9.45
CA CYS A 121 -4.58 -3.57 8.24
C CYS A 121 -5.76 -4.52 8.55
N ALA A 122 -6.47 -4.25 9.64
CA ALA A 122 -7.62 -5.05 10.06
C ALA A 122 -8.62 -5.26 8.91
N GLY A 123 -9.08 -6.51 8.73
CA GLY A 123 -9.98 -6.91 7.64
C GLY A 123 -9.31 -7.16 6.29
N GLY A 124 -7.99 -6.92 6.16
CA GLY A 124 -7.24 -7.19 4.93
C GLY A 124 -6.95 -8.68 4.72
N HIS A 125 -7.08 -9.14 3.47
CA HIS A 125 -6.78 -10.52 3.07
C HIS A 125 -5.93 -10.49 1.79
N SER A 126 -4.84 -11.30 1.79
CA SER A 126 -3.98 -11.43 0.61
C SER A 126 -4.72 -12.08 -0.55
N ASP A 127 -4.59 -11.48 -1.73
CA ASP A 127 -5.21 -11.98 -2.97
C ASP A 127 -4.39 -13.13 -3.60
N SER A 128 -3.08 -13.16 -3.37
CA SER A 128 -2.23 -14.25 -3.87
C SER A 128 -2.42 -15.51 -3.01
N LEU A 129 -2.66 -16.65 -3.67
CA LEU A 129 -2.70 -17.94 -3.03
C LEU A 129 -1.29 -18.32 -2.56
N LYS A 130 -0.94 -18.00 -1.31
CA LYS A 130 0.27 -18.55 -0.67
C LYS A 130 0.00 -19.98 -0.27
N PRO A 131 0.86 -20.95 -0.65
CA PRO A 131 0.77 -22.28 -0.06
C PRO A 131 0.97 -22.12 1.45
N GLN A 132 -0.09 -22.41 2.21
CA GLN A 132 0.02 -22.46 3.67
C GLN A 132 1.15 -23.44 4.04
N PRO A 133 2.06 -23.10 4.95
CA PRO A 133 3.00 -24.08 5.47
C PRO A 133 2.15 -25.23 6.03
N ARG A 134 2.35 -26.43 5.49
CA ARG A 134 1.67 -27.63 5.97
C ARG A 134 1.94 -27.72 7.46
N GLN A 135 0.95 -27.39 8.28
CA GLN A 135 0.99 -27.72 9.71
C GLN A 135 1.27 -29.20 9.80
N GLY A 136 2.32 -29.53 10.57
CA GLY A 136 2.86 -30.86 10.62
C GLY A 136 1.81 -31.93 10.93
N TRP A 137 1.96 -33.06 10.31
CA TRP A 137 1.16 -34.28 10.35
C TRP A 137 1.08 -34.93 11.76
N PHE A 138 1.05 -34.19 12.86
CA PHE A 138 0.96 -34.74 14.19
C PHE A 138 -0.26 -34.27 15.01
N SER A 139 -1.45 -34.23 14.42
CA SER A 139 -2.68 -34.13 15.23
C SER A 139 -3.79 -35.01 14.69
N GLY A 140 -3.51 -36.29 14.58
CA GLY A 140 -4.45 -37.30 14.13
C GLY A 140 -4.44 -38.54 15.01
N TRP A 141 -4.61 -38.39 16.33
CA TRP A 141 -5.01 -39.50 17.17
C TRP A 141 -5.57 -38.99 18.50
N PHE A 142 -6.80 -38.65 18.51
CA PHE A 142 -7.78 -38.83 19.58
C PHE A 142 -9.14 -38.25 19.14
N GLY A 143 -10.02 -39.13 18.81
CA GLY A 143 -11.30 -39.41 19.35
C GLY A 143 -12.50 -38.53 19.04
N SER A 144 -13.37 -39.04 18.19
CA SER A 144 -14.83 -39.22 18.38
C SER A 144 -15.79 -37.99 18.32
N SER A 145 -16.59 -38.06 17.23
CA SER A 145 -18.04 -37.87 17.17
C SER A 145 -18.69 -36.59 17.68
N LYS A 146 -19.24 -35.78 16.78
CA LYS A 146 -20.71 -35.67 16.58
C LYS A 146 -21.02 -34.78 15.37
N SER A 147 -21.73 -35.39 14.44
CA SER A 147 -22.44 -34.74 13.33
C SER A 147 -23.48 -33.78 13.88
N HIS A 148 -23.44 -32.53 13.41
CA HIS A 148 -24.61 -31.66 13.39
C HIS A 148 -24.73 -31.11 11.97
N GLU A 149 -25.75 -31.60 11.26
CA GLU A 149 -26.28 -30.97 10.06
C GLU A 149 -26.74 -29.57 10.42
N THR A 150 -26.28 -28.58 9.69
CA THR A 150 -26.87 -27.25 9.72
C THR A 150 -27.13 -26.79 8.28
N THR A 151 -28.39 -26.56 8.04
CA THR A 151 -29.10 -26.00 6.88
C THR A 151 -28.41 -24.77 6.28
N PRO A 152 -28.50 -24.55 4.94
CA PRO A 152 -27.99 -23.34 4.31
C PRO A 152 -28.92 -22.16 4.63
N GLY A 153 -28.53 -21.35 5.59
CA GLY A 153 -29.18 -20.10 5.95
C GLY A 153 -28.31 -18.93 5.58
N ASN A 154 -28.85 -18.06 4.72
CA ASN A 154 -28.52 -16.65 4.47
C ASN A 154 -27.10 -16.18 4.80
N ALA A 155 -26.36 -15.82 3.75
CA ALA A 155 -25.21 -14.94 3.87
C ALA A 155 -25.65 -13.61 4.51
N VAL A 156 -25.56 -13.54 5.81
CA VAL A 156 -25.71 -12.32 6.57
C VAL A 156 -24.39 -11.57 6.49
N ASP A 157 -24.48 -10.36 6.04
CA ASP A 157 -23.55 -9.25 6.09
C ASP A 157 -22.75 -9.24 7.41
N VAL A 158 -21.54 -9.84 7.40
CA VAL A 158 -20.70 -9.99 8.58
C VAL A 158 -19.58 -8.95 8.55
N ARG A 159 -19.81 -7.84 9.29
CA ARG A 159 -18.80 -6.99 9.92
C ARG A 159 -18.01 -6.03 9.04
N THR A 160 -18.65 -4.97 8.60
CA THR A 160 -17.97 -3.74 8.15
C THR A 160 -17.34 -2.94 9.31
N GLU A 161 -17.65 -3.24 10.56
CA GLU A 161 -17.19 -2.46 11.72
C GLU A 161 -15.71 -2.71 12.08
N ASP A 162 -15.15 -3.89 11.80
CA ASP A 162 -13.79 -4.26 12.16
C ASP A 162 -12.75 -3.99 11.05
N THR A 163 -13.16 -3.46 9.89
CA THR A 163 -12.25 -3.24 8.74
C THR A 163 -11.63 -1.85 8.80
N SER A 164 -10.28 -1.77 8.74
CA SER A 164 -9.58 -0.49 8.75
C SER A 164 -9.94 0.38 7.54
N LEU A 165 -9.94 1.72 7.72
CA LEU A 165 -10.29 2.67 6.64
C LEU A 165 -9.43 2.46 5.39
N ILE A 166 -8.14 2.19 5.56
CA ILE A 166 -7.21 1.96 4.46
C ILE A 166 -7.53 0.67 3.70
N VAL A 167 -7.92 -0.39 4.39
CA VAL A 167 -8.35 -1.64 3.74
C VAL A 167 -9.63 -1.40 2.94
N ARG A 168 -10.59 -0.64 3.48
CA ARG A 168 -11.80 -0.25 2.71
C ARG A 168 -11.48 0.53 1.44
N GLU A 169 -10.49 1.43 1.47
CA GLU A 169 -10.03 2.16 0.28
C GLU A 169 -9.39 1.22 -0.75
N LEU A 170 -8.61 0.22 -0.30
CA LEU A 170 -8.02 -0.79 -1.18
C LEU A 170 -9.11 -1.68 -1.81
N GLU A 171 -10.09 -2.13 -1.04
CA GLU A 171 -11.20 -2.94 -1.55
C GLU A 171 -12.09 -2.14 -2.51
N ALA A 172 -12.31 -0.84 -2.26
CA ALA A 172 -13.00 0.04 -3.20
C ALA A 172 -12.24 0.17 -4.52
N LEU A 173 -10.90 0.33 -4.46
CA LEU A 173 -10.05 0.37 -5.66
C LEU A 173 -10.12 -0.96 -6.43
N LYS A 174 -10.07 -2.11 -5.74
CA LYS A 174 -10.21 -3.43 -6.37
C LYS A 174 -11.58 -3.61 -7.02
N SER A 175 -12.64 -3.15 -6.37
CA SER A 175 -14.01 -3.22 -6.89
C SER A 175 -14.20 -2.33 -8.12
N GLN A 176 -13.57 -1.16 -8.13
CA GLN A 176 -13.65 -0.22 -9.27
C GLN A 176 -12.85 -0.73 -10.49
N TYR A 177 -11.75 -1.48 -10.26
CA TYR A 177 -10.87 -1.98 -11.31
C TYR A 177 -10.64 -3.49 -11.20
N PRO A 178 -11.67 -4.33 -11.47
CA PRO A 178 -11.60 -5.77 -11.28
C PRO A 178 -10.46 -6.42 -12.06
N GLY A 179 -9.65 -7.23 -11.37
CA GLY A 179 -8.52 -7.96 -11.96
C GLY A 179 -7.31 -7.11 -12.34
N GLN A 180 -7.31 -5.80 -12.02
CA GLN A 180 -6.18 -4.90 -12.26
C GLN A 180 -5.43 -4.53 -10.98
N VAL A 181 -6.00 -4.81 -9.82
CA VAL A 181 -5.40 -4.55 -8.50
C VAL A 181 -5.27 -5.84 -7.74
N THR A 182 -4.09 -6.09 -7.19
CA THR A 182 -3.79 -7.22 -6.31
C THR A 182 -3.11 -6.69 -5.07
N VAL A 183 -3.49 -7.17 -3.89
CA VAL A 183 -2.89 -6.75 -2.61
C VAL A 183 -2.50 -7.97 -1.79
N ASP A 184 -1.25 -8.03 -1.35
CA ASP A 184 -0.76 -9.03 -0.42
C ASP A 184 -0.27 -8.37 0.87
N TYR A 185 -0.70 -8.93 1.98
CA TYR A 185 -0.42 -8.43 3.33
C TYR A 185 0.68 -9.24 4.00
N TYR A 186 1.58 -8.54 4.68
CA TYR A 186 2.69 -9.11 5.46
C TYR A 186 2.68 -8.51 6.86
N LEU A 187 2.79 -9.33 7.88
CA LEU A 187 2.64 -8.94 9.29
C LEU A 187 3.84 -9.43 10.11
N ASP A 188 4.56 -8.48 10.71
CA ASP A 188 5.71 -8.81 11.56
C ASP A 188 5.29 -9.70 12.74
N GLU A 189 4.14 -9.41 13.36
CA GLU A 189 3.61 -10.22 14.46
C GLU A 189 3.25 -11.66 14.07
N GLU A 190 2.95 -11.91 12.80
CA GLU A 190 2.70 -13.25 12.24
C GLU A 190 3.98 -13.86 11.63
N ASN A 191 5.14 -13.21 11.77
CA ASN A 191 6.42 -13.59 11.17
C ASN A 191 6.34 -13.74 9.64
N THR A 192 5.49 -12.97 8.98
CA THR A 192 5.41 -12.90 7.54
C THR A 192 6.13 -11.65 7.03
N PHE A 193 7.06 -11.83 6.09
CA PHE A 193 7.90 -10.75 5.57
C PHE A 193 7.95 -10.82 4.05
N ILE A 194 8.09 -9.66 3.39
CA ILE A 194 8.29 -9.61 1.95
C ILE A 194 9.66 -10.18 1.61
N LYS A 195 9.68 -11.31 0.90
CA LYS A 195 10.89 -12.02 0.47
C LYS A 195 11.12 -11.84 -1.03
N LYS A 196 12.31 -12.25 -1.51
CA LYS A 196 12.64 -12.24 -2.95
C LYS A 196 11.66 -13.07 -3.78
N GLU A 197 11.20 -14.20 -3.22
CA GLU A 197 10.25 -15.09 -3.86
C GLU A 197 8.90 -14.43 -4.06
N ASP A 198 8.43 -13.63 -3.09
CA ASP A 198 7.18 -12.87 -3.19
C ASP A 198 7.28 -11.82 -4.31
N ILE A 199 8.40 -11.08 -4.37
CA ILE A 199 8.67 -10.11 -5.43
C ILE A 199 8.71 -10.80 -6.79
N ARG A 200 9.43 -11.94 -6.92
CA ARG A 200 9.48 -12.72 -8.16
C ARG A 200 8.11 -13.21 -8.60
N SER A 201 7.31 -13.69 -7.66
CA SER A 201 5.93 -14.15 -7.95
C SER A 201 5.04 -13.01 -8.42
N ALA A 202 5.17 -11.84 -7.80
CA ALA A 202 4.41 -10.65 -8.15
C ALA A 202 4.72 -10.11 -9.56
N ILE A 203 5.97 -10.27 -10.02
CA ILE A 203 6.44 -9.82 -11.34
C ILE A 203 6.45 -10.93 -12.40
N ALA A 204 6.08 -12.18 -12.04
CA ALA A 204 6.07 -13.29 -12.98
C ALA A 204 5.14 -12.99 -14.17
N PRO A 205 5.56 -13.25 -15.40
CA PRO A 205 4.81 -12.87 -16.58
C PRO A 205 3.48 -13.62 -16.63
N ALA A 206 2.38 -12.90 -16.53
CA ALA A 206 1.13 -13.39 -17.08
C ALA A 206 1.30 -13.40 -18.61
N SER A 207 1.71 -14.55 -19.16
CA SER A 207 1.86 -14.91 -20.58
C SER A 207 1.97 -13.74 -21.58
N THR A 208 3.11 -13.68 -22.28
CA THR A 208 3.31 -13.01 -23.58
C THR A 208 2.77 -11.59 -23.70
N ARG A 209 3.42 -10.61 -23.05
CA ARG A 209 3.21 -9.21 -23.34
C ARG A 209 4.46 -8.58 -23.95
N ASP A 210 4.23 -7.70 -24.88
CA ASP A 210 5.24 -6.97 -25.66
C ASP A 210 6.29 -6.32 -24.73
N SER A 211 7.56 -6.62 -24.92
CA SER A 211 8.70 -6.13 -24.11
C SER A 211 8.95 -4.61 -24.21
N ARG A 212 8.12 -3.88 -24.97
CA ARG A 212 8.22 -2.42 -25.14
C ARG A 212 7.50 -1.60 -24.08
N LYS A 213 6.82 -2.23 -23.14
CA LYS A 213 5.95 -1.57 -22.16
C LYS A 213 6.69 -1.27 -20.87
N SER A 214 6.52 -0.06 -20.34
CA SER A 214 7.19 0.40 -19.13
C SER A 214 6.63 -0.27 -17.88
N LYS A 215 7.52 -0.79 -17.03
CA LYS A 215 7.21 -1.43 -15.75
C LYS A 215 7.94 -0.72 -14.63
N LEU A 216 7.27 -0.50 -13.51
CA LEU A 216 7.84 0.22 -12.38
C LEU A 216 7.72 -0.57 -11.07
N ILE A 217 8.79 -0.54 -10.28
CA ILE A 217 8.77 -0.91 -8.88
C ILE A 217 8.83 0.39 -8.07
N LEU A 218 7.82 0.62 -7.26
CA LEU A 218 7.76 1.76 -6.36
C LEU A 218 7.91 1.26 -4.92
N VAL A 219 8.80 1.89 -4.15
CA VAL A 219 9.05 1.50 -2.76
C VAL A 219 8.78 2.70 -1.86
N SER A 220 7.90 2.53 -0.88
CA SER A 220 7.53 3.58 0.07
C SER A 220 7.40 3.02 1.49
N GLY A 221 7.78 3.81 2.47
CA GLY A 221 7.71 3.42 3.88
C GLY A 221 8.77 4.11 4.73
N PRO A 222 9.00 3.63 5.96
CA PRO A 222 10.10 4.11 6.78
C PRO A 222 11.45 3.96 6.09
N GLU A 223 12.39 4.87 6.38
CA GLU A 223 13.72 4.90 5.73
C GLU A 223 14.46 3.56 5.81
N GLY A 224 14.42 2.89 6.96
CA GLY A 224 15.00 1.55 7.13
C GLY A 224 14.38 0.50 6.22
N PHE A 225 13.07 0.56 5.98
CA PHE A 225 12.37 -0.34 5.07
C PHE A 225 12.77 -0.08 3.60
N ILE A 226 12.78 1.19 3.19
CA ILE A 226 13.23 1.58 1.84
C ILE A 226 14.68 1.15 1.62
N SER A 227 15.56 1.40 2.61
CA SER A 227 16.98 1.03 2.55
C SER A 227 17.17 -0.49 2.43
N TYR A 228 16.39 -1.28 3.16
CA TYR A 228 16.41 -2.74 3.08
C TYR A 228 15.95 -3.25 1.71
N MET A 229 14.86 -2.71 1.17
CA MET A 229 14.27 -3.16 -0.10
C MET A 229 15.06 -2.70 -1.32
N ALA A 230 15.42 -1.40 -1.40
CA ALA A 230 15.95 -0.77 -2.60
C ALA A 230 17.28 -0.01 -2.39
N GLY A 231 17.79 0.01 -1.17
CA GLY A 231 18.93 0.84 -0.78
C GLY A 231 18.53 2.26 -0.36
N PRO A 232 19.42 2.96 0.38
CA PRO A 232 19.10 4.29 0.90
C PRO A 232 18.94 5.33 -0.22
N LYS A 233 18.14 6.35 0.04
CA LYS A 233 18.18 7.60 -0.68
C LYS A 233 19.47 8.35 -0.30
N LEU A 234 19.91 9.26 -1.13
CA LEU A 234 21.07 10.11 -0.87
C LEU A 234 20.66 11.57 -0.76
N TRP A 235 21.34 12.30 0.12
CA TRP A 235 21.19 13.73 0.22
C TRP A 235 22.42 14.42 -0.37
N ALA A 236 22.23 15.16 -1.45
CA ALA A 236 23.33 15.91 -2.08
C ALA A 236 22.85 17.23 -2.64
N GLN A 237 23.64 18.28 -2.52
CA GLN A 237 23.36 19.63 -3.03
C GLN A 237 22.01 20.21 -2.55
N GLY A 238 21.61 19.89 -1.30
CA GLY A 238 20.36 20.34 -0.72
C GLY A 238 19.11 19.66 -1.25
N GLN A 239 19.28 18.53 -1.97
CA GLN A 239 18.19 17.75 -2.54
C GLN A 239 18.30 16.27 -2.18
N GLU A 240 17.14 15.63 -2.03
CA GLU A 240 17.06 14.19 -1.89
C GLU A 240 17.12 13.52 -3.27
N LEU A 241 18.06 12.59 -3.43
CA LEU A 241 18.31 11.84 -4.66
C LEU A 241 17.98 10.36 -4.45
N GLN A 242 17.65 9.67 -5.54
CA GLN A 242 17.30 8.25 -5.49
C GLN A 242 18.44 7.35 -4.95
N GLY A 243 19.70 7.78 -5.09
CA GLY A 243 20.86 6.96 -4.71
C GLY A 243 20.95 5.65 -5.52
N PRO A 244 22.02 4.87 -5.33
CA PRO A 244 22.21 3.61 -6.04
C PRO A 244 21.17 2.57 -5.59
N LEU A 245 20.73 1.73 -6.55
CA LEU A 245 19.91 0.57 -6.23
C LEU A 245 20.75 -0.45 -5.45
N LYS A 246 20.23 -0.86 -4.29
CA LYS A 246 20.80 -1.86 -3.38
C LYS A 246 19.69 -2.74 -2.81
N GLY A 247 19.98 -3.49 -1.76
CA GLY A 247 18.99 -4.30 -1.03
C GLY A 247 18.39 -5.43 -1.84
N VAL A 248 17.23 -5.90 -1.41
CA VAL A 248 16.56 -7.08 -1.95
C VAL A 248 16.31 -6.99 -3.46
N ILE A 249 15.87 -5.82 -3.94
CA ILE A 249 15.53 -5.61 -5.36
C ILE A 249 16.78 -5.69 -6.25
N LYS A 250 17.91 -5.16 -5.80
CA LYS A 250 19.19 -5.25 -6.54
C LYS A 250 19.57 -6.69 -6.87
N GLU A 251 19.34 -7.59 -5.92
CA GLU A 251 19.73 -8.99 -6.04
C GLU A 251 18.83 -9.81 -7.01
N LEU A 252 17.71 -9.23 -7.43
CA LEU A 252 16.77 -9.86 -8.37
C LEU A 252 17.14 -9.60 -9.84
N ASP A 253 18.08 -8.69 -10.11
CA ASP A 253 18.55 -8.30 -11.46
C ASP A 253 17.42 -8.01 -12.47
N LEU A 254 16.45 -7.20 -12.06
CA LEU A 254 15.23 -6.91 -12.81
C LEU A 254 15.49 -5.81 -13.85
N LYS A 255 16.11 -6.16 -14.99
CA LYS A 255 16.56 -5.22 -16.02
C LYS A 255 15.44 -4.46 -16.75
N GLU A 256 14.21 -5.03 -16.75
CA GLU A 256 13.05 -4.45 -17.43
C GLU A 256 12.22 -3.53 -16.53
N TRP A 257 12.59 -3.42 -15.26
CA TRP A 257 11.84 -2.67 -14.27
C TRP A 257 12.59 -1.39 -13.86
N GLY A 258 11.95 -0.25 -14.02
CA GLY A 258 12.39 0.97 -13.35
C GLY A 258 12.11 0.88 -11.85
N VAL A 259 13.06 1.34 -11.01
CA VAL A 259 12.88 1.33 -9.54
C VAL A 259 12.91 2.75 -9.03
N TRP A 260 11.92 3.11 -8.21
CA TRP A 260 11.82 4.42 -7.59
C TRP A 260 11.53 4.32 -6.10
N LYS A 261 12.24 5.09 -5.29
CA LYS A 261 12.10 5.20 -3.83
C LYS A 261 11.35 6.47 -3.50
N LEU A 262 10.20 6.33 -2.83
CA LEU A 262 9.31 7.41 -2.42
C LEU A 262 9.56 7.84 -0.98
#